data_99c21ed1364e7ad6b4c8e365769fee7d
#
_entry.id   99c21ed1364e7ad6b4c8e365769fee7d
#
_cell.length_a   1.000
_cell.length_b   1.000
_cell.length_c   1.000
_cell.angle_alpha   90.00
_cell.angle_beta   90.00
_cell.angle_gamma   90.00
#
_symmetry.space_group_name_H-M   'P 1'
#
loop_
_entity.id
_entity.type
_entity.pdbx_description
1 polymer ?
#
loop_
_entity_poly.entity_id
_entity_poly.type
_entity_poly.pdbx_seq_one_letter_code
_entity_poly.pdbx_strand_id
1 'polypeptide(L)'
;YAFQMARTLHSPHMVFHTHQRVIQADERAQAREMCMDSIRELLDMADQYGVRLLIENLDIQKAGVSLFDEEAFLELLERFPQAGCLIDVGHLHVAGWDTERVLKTLGKRVEGFHFHNNDGRDDTHCRITDGTLDYTEVMRLYRRYTPNADITLEYGDNHGITCDDVIEDLRTIQGMLA
;
A
#
# COMPACT_ATOMS: atom_id res chain seq x y z
N TYR A 1 -6.57 -14.63 -14.57
CA TYR A 1 -7.56 -13.63 -14.97
C TYR A 1 -7.06 -12.20 -14.71
N ALA A 2 -6.67 -11.81 -13.47
CA ALA A 2 -6.28 -10.44 -13.12
C ALA A 2 -5.13 -9.88 -14.00
N PHE A 3 -4.05 -10.61 -14.22
CA PHE A 3 -2.96 -10.21 -15.11
C PHE A 3 -3.40 -10.02 -16.56
N GLN A 4 -4.32 -10.88 -17.05
CA GLN A 4 -4.88 -10.74 -18.38
C GLN A 4 -5.67 -9.44 -18.50
N MET A 5 -6.45 -9.08 -17.47
CA MET A 5 -7.18 -7.83 -17.42
C MET A 5 -6.24 -6.62 -17.34
N ALA A 6 -5.22 -6.67 -16.48
CA ALA A 6 -4.21 -5.62 -16.38
C ALA A 6 -3.56 -5.35 -17.74
N ARG A 7 -3.14 -6.40 -18.45
CA ARG A 7 -2.61 -6.28 -19.81
C ARG A 7 -3.60 -5.69 -20.81
N THR A 8 -4.87 -6.12 -20.74
CA THR A 8 -5.92 -5.61 -21.64
C THR A 8 -6.20 -4.13 -21.41
N LEU A 9 -6.15 -3.68 -20.15
CA LEU A 9 -6.37 -2.30 -19.75
C LEU A 9 -5.10 -1.45 -19.84
N HIS A 10 -3.97 -2.03 -20.28
CA HIS A 10 -2.66 -1.39 -20.29
C HIS A 10 -2.23 -0.86 -18.91
N SER A 11 -2.67 -1.52 -17.84
CA SER A 11 -2.18 -1.21 -16.49
C SER A 11 -0.75 -1.69 -16.33
N PRO A 12 0.20 -0.82 -15.96
CA PRO A 12 1.58 -1.23 -15.76
C PRO A 12 1.76 -2.05 -14.48
N HIS A 13 0.86 -1.90 -13.51
CA HIS A 13 0.98 -2.48 -12.18
C HIS A 13 -0.22 -3.37 -11.84
N MET A 14 0.03 -4.33 -10.96
CA MET A 14 -0.99 -5.07 -10.23
C MET A 14 -0.61 -5.15 -8.76
N VAL A 15 -1.55 -4.77 -7.89
CA VAL A 15 -1.36 -4.77 -6.44
C VAL A 15 -1.73 -6.13 -5.85
N PHE A 16 -0.93 -6.58 -4.90
CA PHE A 16 -1.14 -7.81 -4.15
C PHE A 16 -1.18 -7.53 -2.65
N HIS A 17 -2.31 -7.85 -2.04
CA HIS A 17 -2.47 -7.86 -0.58
C HIS A 17 -1.91 -9.15 0.00
N THR A 18 -1.09 -9.04 1.04
CA THR A 18 -0.44 -10.20 1.67
C THR A 18 -1.42 -11.16 2.36
N HIS A 19 -2.60 -10.68 2.76
CA HIS A 19 -3.69 -11.48 3.30
C HIS A 19 -5.03 -10.74 3.19
N GLN A 20 -6.13 -11.49 3.30
CA GLN A 20 -7.50 -10.94 3.28
C GLN A 20 -8.39 -11.57 4.37
N ARG A 21 -7.80 -12.19 5.37
CA ARG A 21 -8.50 -12.83 6.50
C ARG A 21 -7.77 -12.60 7.81
N VAL A 22 -8.49 -12.78 8.90
CA VAL A 22 -7.89 -12.81 10.23
C VAL A 22 -6.88 -13.95 10.31
N ILE A 23 -5.67 -13.67 10.79
CA ILE A 23 -4.60 -14.63 11.02
C ILE A 23 -4.52 -14.91 12.52
N GLN A 24 -4.55 -16.20 12.90
CA GLN A 24 -4.34 -16.60 14.29
C GLN A 24 -2.85 -16.79 14.58
N ALA A 25 -2.46 -16.64 15.85
CA ALA A 25 -1.05 -16.67 16.23
C ALA A 25 -0.38 -18.02 15.93
N ASP A 26 -1.10 -19.12 16.06
CA ASP A 26 -0.60 -20.48 15.81
C ASP A 26 -0.47 -20.82 14.31
N GLU A 27 -1.19 -20.12 13.43
CA GLU A 27 -1.10 -20.32 11.98
C GLU A 27 -0.17 -19.32 11.27
N ARG A 28 0.34 -18.27 11.97
CA ARG A 28 1.10 -17.16 11.37
C ARG A 28 2.27 -17.63 10.52
N ALA A 29 3.05 -18.59 11.02
CA ALA A 29 4.23 -19.08 10.30
C ALA A 29 3.82 -19.76 8.98
N GLN A 30 2.81 -20.62 9.01
CA GLN A 30 2.29 -21.29 7.82
C GLN A 30 1.69 -20.29 6.84
N ALA A 31 0.93 -19.30 7.32
CA ALA A 31 0.33 -18.27 6.49
C ALA A 31 1.40 -17.40 5.79
N ARG A 32 2.52 -17.10 6.46
CA ARG A 32 3.68 -16.41 5.84
C ARG A 32 4.28 -17.23 4.70
N GLU A 33 4.53 -18.53 4.91
CA GLU A 33 5.07 -19.39 3.84
C GLU A 33 4.11 -19.47 2.65
N MET A 34 2.80 -19.66 2.89
CA MET A 34 1.80 -19.66 1.82
C MET A 34 1.75 -18.33 1.05
N CYS A 35 1.88 -17.20 1.74
CA CYS A 35 1.95 -15.88 1.11
C CYS A 35 3.20 -15.78 0.22
N MET A 36 4.36 -16.20 0.72
CA MET A 36 5.61 -16.18 -0.05
C MET A 36 5.57 -17.12 -1.27
N ASP A 37 4.92 -18.27 -1.16
CA ASP A 37 4.70 -19.16 -2.30
C ASP A 37 3.80 -18.50 -3.35
N SER A 38 2.72 -17.85 -2.91
CA SER A 38 1.85 -17.07 -3.80
C SER A 38 2.60 -15.94 -4.50
N ILE A 39 3.48 -15.22 -3.79
CA ILE A 39 4.30 -14.16 -4.40
C ILE A 39 5.21 -14.73 -5.49
N ARG A 40 5.85 -15.90 -5.29
CA ARG A 40 6.68 -16.55 -6.33
C ARG A 40 5.87 -16.82 -7.59
N GLU A 41 4.69 -17.46 -7.44
CA GLU A 41 3.81 -17.78 -8.57
C GLU A 41 3.32 -16.50 -9.27
N LEU A 42 2.97 -15.46 -8.50
CA LEU A 42 2.51 -14.19 -9.06
C LEU A 42 3.62 -13.42 -9.79
N LEU A 43 4.87 -13.51 -9.34
CA LEU A 43 6.02 -12.91 -10.03
C LEU A 43 6.28 -13.59 -11.39
N ASP A 44 6.19 -14.92 -11.44
CA ASP A 44 6.31 -15.67 -12.70
C ASP A 44 5.18 -15.26 -13.68
N MET A 45 3.97 -15.09 -13.19
CA MET A 45 2.85 -14.60 -14.00
C MET A 45 3.04 -13.15 -14.42
N ALA A 46 3.49 -12.28 -13.52
CA ALA A 46 3.75 -10.87 -13.80
C ALA A 46 4.73 -10.71 -14.97
N ASP A 47 5.82 -11.46 -14.96
CA ASP A 47 6.80 -11.50 -16.05
C ASP A 47 6.18 -11.95 -17.38
N GLN A 48 5.40 -13.03 -17.38
CA GLN A 48 4.72 -13.55 -18.58
C GLN A 48 3.75 -12.55 -19.21
N TYR A 49 3.10 -11.73 -18.40
CA TYR A 49 2.10 -10.73 -18.88
C TYR A 49 2.70 -9.35 -19.10
N GLY A 50 3.96 -9.11 -18.71
CA GLY A 50 4.61 -7.79 -18.78
C GLY A 50 3.96 -6.78 -17.85
N VAL A 51 3.50 -7.21 -16.66
CA VAL A 51 2.86 -6.38 -15.64
C VAL A 51 3.72 -6.42 -14.39
N ARG A 52 3.93 -5.28 -13.75
CA ARG A 52 4.71 -5.18 -12.52
C ARG A 52 3.85 -5.58 -11.30
N LEU A 53 4.32 -6.52 -10.47
CA LEU A 53 3.68 -6.87 -9.21
C LEU A 53 4.13 -5.90 -8.12
N LEU A 54 3.17 -5.24 -7.45
CA LEU A 54 3.40 -4.41 -6.28
C LEU A 54 2.84 -5.11 -5.04
N ILE A 55 3.67 -5.29 -4.02
CA ILE A 55 3.23 -5.83 -2.73
C ILE A 55 2.84 -4.64 -1.85
N GLU A 56 1.62 -4.70 -1.30
CA GLU A 56 1.08 -3.66 -0.43
C GLU A 56 1.30 -3.98 1.04
N ASN A 57 1.63 -2.96 1.84
CA ASN A 57 1.68 -3.09 3.29
C ASN A 57 0.26 -3.21 3.85
N LEU A 58 0.02 -4.28 4.57
CA LEU A 58 -1.27 -4.57 5.18
C LEU A 58 -1.07 -5.12 6.60
N ASP A 59 -1.15 -4.25 7.58
CA ASP A 59 -1.04 -4.60 9.00
C ASP A 59 -2.23 -4.03 9.78
N ILE A 60 -3.44 -4.28 9.28
CA ILE A 60 -4.68 -3.84 9.90
C ILE A 60 -5.25 -5.00 10.70
N GLN A 61 -5.38 -4.81 12.01
CA GLN A 61 -5.84 -5.86 12.89
C GLN A 61 -7.01 -5.39 13.74
N LYS A 62 -8.20 -5.85 13.41
CA LYS A 62 -9.36 -5.83 14.33
C LYS A 62 -9.39 -7.07 15.24
N ALA A 63 -8.68 -8.15 14.85
CA ALA A 63 -8.57 -9.41 15.58
C ALA A 63 -7.35 -10.19 15.06
N GLY A 64 -6.84 -11.14 15.87
CA GLY A 64 -5.71 -11.98 15.45
C GLY A 64 -4.36 -11.33 15.62
N VAL A 65 -3.42 -11.67 14.72
CA VAL A 65 -2.06 -11.15 14.72
C VAL A 65 -1.67 -10.62 13.34
N SER A 66 -0.75 -9.67 13.30
CA SER A 66 -0.15 -9.19 12.07
C SER A 66 0.51 -10.33 11.29
N LEU A 67 0.22 -10.45 9.99
CA LEU A 67 0.96 -11.38 9.15
C LEU A 67 2.39 -10.85 8.92
N PHE A 68 2.53 -9.59 8.56
CA PHE A 68 3.80 -8.89 8.41
C PHE A 68 3.70 -7.54 9.13
N ASP A 69 4.38 -7.41 10.28
CA ASP A 69 4.67 -6.15 10.91
C ASP A 69 5.72 -5.38 10.08
N GLU A 70 6.05 -4.15 10.47
CA GLU A 70 6.98 -3.28 9.71
C GLU A 70 8.28 -3.98 9.35
N GLU A 71 8.95 -4.61 10.32
CA GLU A 71 10.24 -5.28 10.09
C GLU A 71 10.08 -6.45 9.12
N ALA A 72 9.10 -7.32 9.37
CA ALA A 72 8.85 -8.47 8.51
C ALA A 72 8.39 -8.09 7.09
N PHE A 73 7.72 -6.94 6.93
CA PHE A 73 7.38 -6.43 5.61
C PHE A 73 8.62 -5.94 4.83
N LEU A 74 9.52 -5.24 5.50
CA LEU A 74 10.79 -4.83 4.90
C LEU A 74 11.62 -6.06 4.49
N GLU A 75 11.73 -7.06 5.37
CA GLU A 75 12.40 -8.34 5.06
C GLU A 75 11.73 -9.10 3.89
N LEU A 76 10.39 -9.09 3.82
CA LEU A 76 9.64 -9.68 2.70
C LEU A 76 10.06 -9.05 1.38
N LEU A 77 10.13 -7.73 1.33
CA LEU A 77 10.56 -7.02 0.12
C LEU A 77 12.03 -7.27 -0.22
N GLU A 78 12.92 -7.39 0.75
CA GLU A 78 14.32 -7.79 0.50
C GLU A 78 14.41 -9.18 -0.12
N ARG A 79 13.56 -10.12 0.33
CA ARG A 79 13.50 -11.49 -0.20
C ARG A 79 12.96 -11.56 -1.63
N PHE A 80 12.13 -10.59 -2.04
CA PHE A 80 11.55 -10.52 -3.38
C PHE A 80 11.97 -9.23 -4.11
N PRO A 81 13.24 -9.09 -4.51
CA PRO A 81 13.74 -7.87 -5.15
C PRO A 81 13.09 -7.59 -6.53
N GLN A 82 12.43 -8.60 -7.13
CA GLN A 82 11.69 -8.46 -8.38
C GLN A 82 10.34 -7.77 -8.19
N ALA A 83 9.75 -7.79 -6.99
CA ALA A 83 8.53 -7.07 -6.71
C ALA A 83 8.79 -5.59 -6.48
N GLY A 84 7.87 -4.74 -6.91
CA GLY A 84 7.74 -3.38 -6.44
C GLY A 84 6.96 -3.32 -5.12
N CYS A 85 6.77 -2.13 -4.60
CA CYS A 85 6.01 -1.89 -3.39
C CYS A 85 4.95 -0.82 -3.64
N LEU A 86 3.76 -1.04 -3.13
CA LEU A 86 2.75 -0.03 -2.93
C LEU A 86 2.67 0.27 -1.44
N ILE A 87 2.70 1.54 -1.09
CA ILE A 87 2.52 2.00 0.30
C ILE A 87 1.13 2.59 0.45
N ASP A 88 0.31 1.91 1.26
CA ASP A 88 -0.90 2.51 1.78
C ASP A 88 -0.58 3.27 3.05
N VAL A 89 -0.80 4.60 3.01
CA VAL A 89 -0.43 5.49 4.12
C VAL A 89 -1.40 5.41 5.29
N GLY A 90 -2.66 5.07 5.01
CA GLY A 90 -3.65 4.84 6.06
C GLY A 90 -3.35 3.57 6.84
N HIS A 91 -2.90 2.51 6.17
CA HIS A 91 -2.44 1.28 6.81
C HIS A 91 -1.21 1.53 7.70
N LEU A 92 -0.22 2.31 7.23
CA LEU A 92 0.92 2.71 8.06
C LEU A 92 0.45 3.43 9.33
N HIS A 93 -0.54 4.33 9.19
CA HIS A 93 -1.04 5.13 10.30
C HIS A 93 -1.76 4.28 11.36
N VAL A 94 -2.65 3.37 10.94
CA VAL A 94 -3.35 2.45 11.84
C VAL A 94 -2.37 1.50 12.53
N ALA A 95 -1.38 0.99 11.79
CA ALA A 95 -0.37 0.07 12.33
C ALA A 95 0.69 0.75 13.20
N GLY A 96 0.79 2.09 13.16
CA GLY A 96 1.78 2.86 13.91
C GLY A 96 3.21 2.67 13.41
N TRP A 97 3.40 2.36 12.11
CA TRP A 97 4.72 2.18 11.53
C TRP A 97 5.47 3.51 11.37
N ASP A 98 6.78 3.47 11.41
CA ASP A 98 7.63 4.63 11.13
C ASP A 98 7.68 4.93 9.63
N THR A 99 6.83 5.85 9.19
CA THR A 99 6.70 6.23 7.77
C THR A 99 8.04 6.68 7.18
N GLU A 100 8.84 7.48 7.89
CA GLU A 100 10.13 7.93 7.37
C GLU A 100 11.10 6.77 7.20
N ARG A 101 11.19 5.88 8.19
CA ARG A 101 12.02 4.67 8.12
C ARG A 101 11.63 3.80 6.93
N VAL A 102 10.34 3.53 6.74
CA VAL A 102 9.82 2.69 5.65
C VAL A 102 10.18 3.31 4.30
N LEU A 103 9.82 4.58 4.06
CA LEU A 103 10.07 5.24 2.77
C LEU A 103 11.57 5.42 2.49
N LYS A 104 12.37 5.71 3.50
CA LYS A 104 13.83 5.79 3.37
C LYS A 104 14.47 4.45 3.03
N THR A 105 14.00 3.36 3.64
CA THR A 105 14.53 2.00 3.42
C THR A 105 14.17 1.50 2.03
N LEU A 106 12.93 1.66 1.62
CA LEU A 106 12.43 1.16 0.34
C LEU A 106 12.83 2.06 -0.85
N GLY A 107 12.83 3.37 -0.65
CA GLY A 107 13.24 4.33 -1.67
C GLY A 107 12.55 4.09 -3.02
N LYS A 108 13.33 3.91 -4.07
CA LYS A 108 12.83 3.70 -5.46
C LYS A 108 12.02 2.41 -5.66
N ARG A 109 11.98 1.52 -4.68
CA ARG A 109 11.14 0.33 -4.74
C ARG A 109 9.67 0.63 -4.49
N VAL A 110 9.36 1.77 -3.86
CA VAL A 110 7.99 2.28 -3.77
C VAL A 110 7.63 2.83 -5.14
N GLU A 111 6.70 2.17 -5.81
CA GLU A 111 6.23 2.50 -7.15
C GLU A 111 4.81 3.08 -7.13
N GLY A 112 4.07 2.89 -6.03
CA GLY A 112 2.73 3.43 -5.85
C GLY A 112 2.38 3.75 -4.40
N PHE A 113 1.40 4.61 -4.25
CA PHE A 113 0.76 4.93 -2.98
C PHE A 113 -0.75 4.82 -3.10
N HIS A 114 -1.39 4.22 -2.09
CA HIS A 114 -2.77 4.49 -1.75
C HIS A 114 -2.82 5.59 -0.68
N PHE A 115 -3.57 6.63 -0.96
CA PHE A 115 -3.70 7.81 -0.11
C PHE A 115 -5.14 7.94 0.37
N HIS A 116 -5.32 7.74 1.64
CA HIS A 116 -6.52 8.04 2.41
C HIS A 116 -6.13 8.41 3.83
N ASN A 117 -7.05 8.90 4.61
CA ASN A 117 -6.83 9.20 6.02
C ASN A 117 -7.72 8.33 6.91
N ASN A 118 -7.45 8.30 8.19
CA ASN A 118 -8.21 7.61 9.21
C ASN A 118 -7.92 8.21 10.60
N ASP A 119 -8.47 7.63 11.65
CA ASP A 119 -8.31 8.12 13.03
C ASP A 119 -7.11 7.47 13.78
N GLY A 120 -6.28 6.69 13.08
CA GLY A 120 -5.16 5.93 13.65
C GLY A 120 -5.58 4.67 14.42
N ARG A 121 -6.84 4.24 14.29
CA ARG A 121 -7.39 3.04 14.94
C ARG A 121 -8.12 2.13 13.98
N ASP A 122 -9.01 2.71 13.20
CA ASP A 122 -9.82 2.03 12.20
C ASP A 122 -9.44 2.50 10.80
N ASP A 123 -9.30 1.56 9.90
CA ASP A 123 -9.01 1.83 8.50
C ASP A 123 -10.29 2.31 7.79
N THR A 124 -10.56 3.61 7.91
CA THR A 124 -11.84 4.20 7.53
C THR A 124 -11.87 4.74 6.11
N HIS A 125 -10.74 4.88 5.43
CA HIS A 125 -10.64 5.42 4.06
C HIS A 125 -11.36 6.76 3.88
N CYS A 126 -11.21 7.69 4.84
CA CYS A 126 -11.76 9.03 4.72
C CYS A 126 -10.86 9.94 3.87
N ARG A 127 -11.33 11.14 3.56
CA ARG A 127 -10.55 12.13 2.81
C ARG A 127 -9.22 12.42 3.50
N ILE A 128 -8.21 12.82 2.72
CA ILE A 128 -6.87 13.16 3.25
C ILE A 128 -6.91 14.23 4.35
N THR A 129 -7.94 15.08 4.36
CA THR A 129 -8.14 16.15 5.33
C THR A 129 -8.93 15.75 6.57
N ASP A 130 -9.61 14.59 6.57
CA ASP A 130 -10.66 14.26 7.53
C ASP A 130 -10.22 13.26 8.62
N GLY A 131 -8.92 13.02 8.75
CA GLY A 131 -8.36 12.10 9.73
C GLY A 131 -7.30 12.72 10.61
N THR A 132 -6.53 11.86 11.28
CA THR A 132 -5.43 12.25 12.17
C THR A 132 -4.05 12.03 11.58
N LEU A 133 -3.94 11.40 10.39
CA LEU A 133 -2.68 11.28 9.66
C LEU A 133 -2.24 12.68 9.18
N ASP A 134 -1.01 13.07 9.52
CA ASP A 134 -0.39 14.27 8.95
C ASP A 134 0.04 14.01 7.49
N TYR A 135 -0.90 14.20 6.56
CA TYR A 135 -0.64 14.00 5.14
C TYR A 135 0.39 14.98 4.58
N THR A 136 0.61 16.14 5.21
CA THR A 136 1.62 17.11 4.77
C THR A 136 3.02 16.58 5.04
N GLU A 137 3.20 15.92 6.19
CA GLU A 137 4.45 15.23 6.51
C GLU A 137 4.69 14.04 5.56
N VAL A 138 3.65 13.25 5.28
CA VAL A 138 3.76 12.15 4.30
C VAL A 138 4.19 12.68 2.94
N MET A 139 3.62 13.79 2.45
CA MET A 139 4.00 14.41 1.17
C MET A 139 5.44 14.96 1.19
N ARG A 140 5.90 15.48 2.33
CA ARG A 140 7.30 15.89 2.52
C ARG A 140 8.25 14.69 2.38
N LEU A 141 7.92 13.57 3.00
CA LEU A 141 8.69 12.31 2.93
C LEU A 141 8.65 11.72 1.51
N TYR A 142 7.46 11.72 0.87
CA TYR A 142 7.29 11.32 -0.53
C TYR A 142 8.28 12.05 -1.44
N ARG A 143 8.29 13.39 -1.40
CA ARG A 143 9.20 14.21 -2.23
C ARG A 143 10.67 13.88 -1.98
N ARG A 144 11.01 13.51 -0.76
CA ARG A 144 12.40 13.22 -0.36
C ARG A 144 12.88 11.86 -0.82
N TYR A 145 12.04 10.83 -0.68
CA TYR A 145 12.48 9.44 -0.80
C TYR A 145 11.91 8.71 -2.02
N THR A 146 10.70 9.08 -2.45
CA THR A 146 9.91 8.32 -3.44
C THR A 146 9.22 9.20 -4.50
N PRO A 147 9.87 10.26 -5.02
CA PRO A 147 9.19 11.32 -5.81
C PRO A 147 8.64 10.87 -7.16
N ASN A 148 8.90 9.65 -7.58
CA ASN A 148 8.46 9.10 -8.87
C ASN A 148 7.36 8.04 -8.71
N ALA A 149 6.91 7.75 -7.49
CA ALA A 149 5.83 6.80 -7.27
C ALA A 149 4.47 7.41 -7.63
N ASP A 150 3.58 6.60 -8.18
CA ASP A 150 2.22 7.03 -8.48
C ASP A 150 1.41 7.23 -7.18
N ILE A 151 0.48 8.18 -7.19
CA ILE A 151 -0.44 8.42 -6.06
C ILE A 151 -1.87 8.16 -6.51
N THR A 152 -2.56 7.27 -5.81
CA THR A 152 -3.99 7.00 -5.97
C THR A 152 -4.73 7.40 -4.72
N LEU A 153 -5.78 8.23 -4.84
CA LEU A 153 -6.72 8.47 -3.73
C LEU A 153 -7.65 7.25 -3.61
N GLU A 154 -7.68 6.63 -2.43
CA GLU A 154 -8.48 5.44 -2.16
C GLU A 154 -9.51 5.72 -1.06
N TYR A 155 -10.67 6.21 -1.43
CA TYR A 155 -11.70 6.62 -0.51
C TYR A 155 -12.82 5.58 -0.39
N GLY A 156 -13.33 5.39 0.83
CA GLY A 156 -14.48 4.53 1.10
C GLY A 156 -15.81 5.18 0.66
N ASP A 157 -16.73 4.35 0.21
CA ASP A 157 -18.06 4.76 -0.25
C ASP A 157 -19.02 5.20 0.88
N ASN A 158 -18.67 4.93 2.13
CA ASN A 158 -19.48 5.21 3.32
C ASN A 158 -19.34 6.64 3.87
N HIS A 159 -18.50 7.49 3.27
CA HIS A 159 -18.22 8.85 3.74
C HIS A 159 -18.99 9.96 2.98
N GLY A 160 -19.79 9.58 1.98
CA GLY A 160 -20.51 10.55 1.15
C GLY A 160 -19.60 11.48 0.35
N ILE A 161 -18.37 11.04 0.07
CA ILE A 161 -17.36 11.79 -0.68
C ILE A 161 -17.83 11.97 -2.12
N THR A 162 -17.81 13.20 -2.59
CA THR A 162 -18.23 13.56 -3.94
C THR A 162 -17.04 13.64 -4.91
N CYS A 163 -17.32 13.67 -6.21
CA CYS A 163 -16.28 13.90 -7.22
C CYS A 163 -15.59 15.26 -7.03
N ASP A 164 -16.31 16.28 -6.55
CA ASP A 164 -15.72 17.61 -6.29
C ASP A 164 -14.72 17.55 -5.12
N ASP A 165 -15.01 16.78 -4.08
CA ASP A 165 -14.07 16.52 -2.97
C ASP A 165 -12.81 15.84 -3.45
N VAL A 166 -12.93 14.82 -4.29
CA VAL A 166 -11.76 14.12 -4.87
C VAL A 166 -10.91 15.07 -5.71
N ILE A 167 -11.55 15.93 -6.53
CA ILE A 167 -10.86 16.93 -7.34
C ILE A 167 -10.12 17.95 -6.47
N GLU A 168 -10.73 18.39 -5.37
CA GLU A 168 -10.11 19.31 -4.41
C GLU A 168 -8.86 18.69 -3.78
N ASP A 169 -8.96 17.45 -3.33
CA ASP A 169 -7.85 16.73 -2.70
C ASP A 169 -6.70 16.46 -3.70
N LEU A 170 -7.03 16.11 -4.94
CA LEU A 170 -6.03 15.97 -6.01
C LEU A 170 -5.29 17.29 -6.27
N ARG A 171 -6.01 18.43 -6.31
CA ARG A 171 -5.38 19.76 -6.46
C ARG A 171 -4.48 20.09 -5.28
N THR A 172 -4.89 19.72 -4.06
CA THR A 172 -4.12 19.90 -2.84
C THR A 172 -2.79 19.14 -2.93
N ILE A 173 -2.84 17.85 -3.29
CA ILE A 173 -1.63 17.02 -3.48
C ILE A 173 -0.75 17.58 -4.60
N GLN A 174 -1.33 17.94 -5.75
CA GLN A 174 -0.58 18.53 -6.87
C GLN A 174 0.13 19.83 -6.48
N GLY A 175 -0.53 20.69 -5.68
CA GLY A 175 0.07 21.90 -5.15
C GLY A 175 1.28 21.64 -4.25
N MET A 176 1.31 20.50 -3.56
CA MET A 176 2.44 20.09 -2.73
C MET A 176 3.60 19.49 -3.54
N LEU A 177 3.35 19.04 -4.77
CA LEU A 177 4.36 18.48 -5.66
C LEU A 177 5.09 19.55 -6.49
N ALA A 178 4.49 20.71 -6.65
CA ALA A 178 5.05 21.85 -7.37
C ALA A 178 6.16 22.52 -6.55
#